data_61f3752805f6f6df10927b45ad8ef4b6
#
_entry.id   61f3752805f6f6df10927b45ad8ef4b6
#
_cell.length_a   1.000
_cell.length_b   1.000
_cell.length_c   1.000
_cell.angle_alpha   90.00
_cell.angle_beta   90.00
_cell.angle_gamma   90.00
#
_symmetry.space_group_name_H-M   'P 1'
#
loop_
_entity.id
_entity.type
_entity.pdbx_description
1 polymer ?
#
loop_
_entity_poly.entity_id
_entity_poly.type
_entity_poly.pdbx_seq_one_letter_code
_entity_poly.pdbx_strand_id
1 'polypeptide(L)'
;MTVTIVGAGLGGLALARVLHVNGIDAVVYEREPSRDARGQGGMLDIHSGQRALREAGLIDQFHAIARGEGQDMRLLEPDGTLLLQEDTPDDAPLDRPEVDRADLRNLLLDSLPERTVRWGHAFEHADDGLLHFADGTTATYDLLVGADGAQSRVRPLLTDARPAHLGQNVVEVGIPDIDRTHPDLAAMVGRGNYWVLGNGLSLAAQRNGDGRVRIGLSFYNTAEDWFATSKIPFDDPAAARARLIDLLHGWDPRFTALIAACDDTVVPRSLTTLPVGLTWPSKPDVTLLGDAAHLMPPVGEGANMALLDGALLALALAAHPDDVPTAVQNYEREMFERTSTAARMSADMQQLLTSPDAAQKLLAFFQPN
;
A
#
# COMPACT_ATOMS: atom_id res chain seq x y z
N MET A 1 4.31 27.47 14.32
CA MET A 1 5.00 26.26 13.82
C MET A 1 4.29 25.77 12.57
N THR A 2 5.02 25.52 11.49
CA THR A 2 4.49 24.90 10.25
C THR A 2 5.08 23.50 10.12
N VAL A 3 4.22 22.49 9.98
CA VAL A 3 4.66 21.10 9.72
C VAL A 3 4.90 20.94 8.23
N THR A 4 6.13 20.56 7.86
CA THR A 4 6.51 20.31 6.48
C THR A 4 6.54 18.82 6.19
N ILE A 5 5.71 18.39 5.24
CA ILE A 5 5.51 16.98 4.90
C ILE A 5 6.06 16.72 3.50
N VAL A 6 6.93 15.72 3.36
CA VAL A 6 7.42 15.27 2.06
C VAL A 6 6.68 14.00 1.66
N GLY A 7 5.84 14.10 0.62
CA GLY A 7 5.03 13.02 0.06
C GLY A 7 3.53 13.15 0.30
N ALA A 8 2.76 13.23 -0.79
CA ALA A 8 1.28 13.24 -0.82
C ALA A 8 0.70 11.83 -1.01
N GLY A 9 1.26 10.84 -0.31
CA GLY A 9 0.68 9.52 -0.12
C GLY A 9 -0.41 9.54 0.96
N LEU A 10 -1.06 8.39 1.20
CA LEU A 10 -2.17 8.30 2.17
C LEU A 10 -1.78 8.79 3.57
N GLY A 11 -0.60 8.40 4.05
CA GLY A 11 -0.12 8.81 5.38
C GLY A 11 0.17 10.30 5.48
N GLY A 12 0.86 10.89 4.49
CA GLY A 12 1.14 12.33 4.47
C GLY A 12 -0.12 13.19 4.34
N LEU A 13 -1.10 12.75 3.54
CA LEU A 13 -2.39 13.42 3.41
C LEU A 13 -3.25 13.27 4.68
N ALA A 14 -3.24 12.10 5.32
CA ALA A 14 -3.92 11.90 6.60
C ALA A 14 -3.34 12.81 7.68
N LEU A 15 -2.01 12.89 7.77
CA LEU A 15 -1.31 13.82 8.66
C LEU A 15 -1.76 15.26 8.41
N ALA A 16 -1.67 15.72 7.16
CA ALA A 16 -2.05 17.09 6.78
C ALA A 16 -3.51 17.39 7.14
N ARG A 17 -4.43 16.43 6.91
CA ARG A 17 -5.84 16.61 7.22
C ARG A 17 -6.12 16.67 8.73
N VAL A 18 -5.54 15.77 9.51
CA VAL A 18 -5.74 15.78 10.97
C VAL A 18 -5.09 17.01 11.62
N LEU A 19 -3.92 17.46 11.12
CA LEU A 19 -3.33 18.75 11.54
C LEU A 19 -4.28 19.91 11.25
N HIS A 20 -4.85 19.98 10.05
CA HIS A 20 -5.81 21.01 9.68
C HIS A 20 -7.04 21.02 10.59
N VAL A 21 -7.60 19.84 10.92
CA VAL A 21 -8.74 19.72 11.86
C VAL A 21 -8.39 20.28 13.26
N ASN A 22 -7.12 20.16 13.66
CA ASN A 22 -6.62 20.65 14.94
C ASN A 22 -6.04 22.07 14.86
N GLY A 23 -6.20 22.80 13.76
CA GLY A 23 -5.77 24.19 13.61
C GLY A 23 -4.25 24.37 13.50
N ILE A 24 -3.52 23.31 13.09
CA ILE A 24 -2.06 23.33 12.90
C ILE A 24 -1.75 23.45 11.40
N ASP A 25 -0.93 24.43 11.04
CA ASP A 25 -0.55 24.66 9.65
C ASP A 25 0.40 23.57 9.14
N ALA A 26 0.12 23.08 7.92
CA ALA A 26 0.96 22.11 7.23
C ALA A 26 1.13 22.43 5.75
N VAL A 27 2.29 22.09 5.20
CA VAL A 27 2.59 22.13 3.77
C VAL A 27 3.09 20.77 3.35
N VAL A 28 2.52 20.23 2.27
CA VAL A 28 2.91 18.93 1.68
C VAL A 28 3.65 19.18 0.38
N TYR A 29 4.87 18.70 0.25
CA TYR A 29 5.64 18.73 -1.00
C TYR A 29 5.57 17.36 -1.68
N GLU A 30 5.11 17.35 -2.94
CA GLU A 30 4.93 16.13 -3.72
C GLU A 30 5.72 16.24 -5.04
N ARG A 31 6.44 15.16 -5.37
CA ARG A 31 7.26 15.09 -6.60
C ARG A 31 6.43 15.00 -7.88
N GLU A 32 5.24 14.43 -7.81
CA GLU A 32 4.36 14.33 -8.97
C GLU A 32 3.94 15.73 -9.44
N PRO A 33 3.83 15.98 -10.77
CA PRO A 33 3.52 17.30 -11.29
C PRO A 33 2.07 17.74 -11.04
N SER A 34 1.14 16.82 -10.77
CA SER A 34 -0.27 17.08 -10.46
C SER A 34 -0.91 15.91 -9.71
N ARG A 35 -2.15 16.12 -9.24
CA ARG A 35 -2.91 15.06 -8.54
C ARG A 35 -3.17 13.84 -9.43
N ASP A 36 -3.31 14.04 -10.75
CA ASP A 36 -3.72 13.01 -11.71
C ASP A 36 -2.52 12.38 -12.44
N ALA A 37 -1.30 12.83 -12.17
CA ALA A 37 -0.11 12.35 -12.86
C ALA A 37 0.21 10.88 -12.57
N ARG A 38 -0.28 10.34 -11.46
CA ARG A 38 -0.04 8.97 -11.04
C ARG A 38 -1.34 8.19 -10.96
N GLY A 39 -1.55 7.27 -11.89
CA GLY A 39 -2.60 6.26 -11.80
C GLY A 39 -2.29 5.29 -10.66
N GLN A 40 -2.68 5.63 -9.43
CA GLN A 40 -2.58 4.71 -8.29
C GLN A 40 -3.74 3.74 -8.34
N GLY A 41 -3.50 2.57 -8.91
CA GLY A 41 -4.50 1.52 -8.90
C GLY A 41 -4.34 0.56 -7.72
N GLY A 42 -5.32 -0.34 -7.59
CA GLY A 42 -5.43 -1.36 -6.57
C GLY A 42 -6.42 -0.99 -5.48
N MET A 43 -6.92 -2.05 -4.86
CA MET A 43 -7.82 -1.96 -3.71
C MET A 43 -7.01 -1.94 -2.42
N LEU A 44 -7.61 -1.39 -1.39
CA LEU A 44 -7.09 -1.42 -0.03
C LEU A 44 -8.20 -1.84 0.91
N ASP A 45 -7.93 -2.83 1.74
CA ASP A 45 -8.77 -3.14 2.89
C ASP A 45 -8.43 -2.17 4.03
N ILE A 46 -9.42 -1.40 4.49
CA ILE A 46 -9.20 -0.39 5.53
C ILE A 46 -9.84 -0.84 6.85
N HIS A 47 -9.00 -1.26 7.78
CA HIS A 47 -9.37 -1.69 9.14
C HIS A 47 -8.88 -0.70 10.21
N SER A 48 -7.65 -0.84 10.72
CA SER A 48 -7.10 0.10 11.72
C SER A 48 -6.97 1.55 11.19
N GLY A 49 -6.80 1.72 9.88
CA GLY A 49 -6.80 3.03 9.21
C GLY A 49 -8.10 3.81 9.33
N GLN A 50 -9.24 3.15 9.60
CA GLN A 50 -10.51 3.85 9.85
C GLN A 50 -10.45 4.78 11.06
N ARG A 51 -9.57 4.50 12.06
CA ARG A 51 -9.34 5.41 13.17
C ARG A 51 -8.80 6.77 12.67
N ALA A 52 -7.85 6.75 11.74
CA ALA A 52 -7.33 7.98 11.14
C ALA A 52 -8.40 8.76 10.39
N LEU A 53 -9.32 8.07 9.69
CA LEU A 53 -10.43 8.71 9.00
C LEU A 53 -11.47 9.31 9.95
N ARG A 54 -11.68 8.73 11.14
CA ARG A 54 -12.49 9.34 12.21
C ARG A 54 -11.86 10.62 12.73
N GLU A 55 -10.56 10.59 13.05
CA GLU A 55 -9.81 11.77 13.52
C GLU A 55 -9.74 12.87 12.44
N ALA A 56 -9.72 12.49 11.16
CA ALA A 56 -9.78 13.38 10.02
C ALA A 56 -11.19 13.99 9.78
N GLY A 57 -12.25 13.48 10.45
CA GLY A 57 -13.64 13.83 10.21
C GLY A 57 -14.17 13.36 8.85
N LEU A 58 -13.65 12.24 8.33
CA LEU A 58 -13.94 11.74 6.96
C LEU A 58 -14.55 10.33 6.95
N ILE A 59 -14.92 9.78 8.10
CA ILE A 59 -15.37 8.38 8.18
C ILE A 59 -16.66 8.13 7.38
N ASP A 60 -17.62 9.06 7.41
CA ASP A 60 -18.89 8.90 6.67
C ASP A 60 -18.67 8.99 5.16
N GLN A 61 -17.82 9.92 4.71
CA GLN A 61 -17.44 10.05 3.30
C GLN A 61 -16.64 8.83 2.82
N PHE A 62 -15.78 8.26 3.68
CA PHE A 62 -15.10 7.01 3.39
C PHE A 62 -16.08 5.86 3.22
N HIS A 63 -17.05 5.69 4.14
CA HIS A 63 -18.06 4.64 4.03
C HIS A 63 -18.91 4.77 2.75
N ALA A 64 -19.10 5.99 2.25
CA ALA A 64 -19.83 6.22 0.99
C ALA A 64 -19.09 5.75 -0.28
N ILE A 65 -17.77 5.61 -0.23
CA ILE A 65 -16.94 5.12 -1.34
C ILE A 65 -16.37 3.72 -1.09
N ALA A 66 -16.52 3.20 0.13
CA ALA A 66 -16.05 1.87 0.50
C ALA A 66 -16.99 0.78 -0.02
N ARG A 67 -16.42 -0.37 -0.33
CA ARG A 67 -17.11 -1.52 -0.91
C ARG A 67 -17.11 -2.67 0.11
N GLY A 68 -18.26 -2.87 0.77
CA GLY A 68 -18.43 -3.94 1.74
C GLY A 68 -18.29 -5.33 1.09
N GLU A 69 -18.82 -5.49 -0.12
CA GLU A 69 -18.73 -6.73 -0.90
C GLU A 69 -17.30 -7.08 -1.32
N GLY A 70 -16.39 -6.11 -1.29
CA GLY A 70 -14.95 -6.33 -1.53
C GLY A 70 -14.28 -7.24 -0.49
N GLN A 71 -14.92 -7.46 0.65
CA GLN A 71 -14.48 -8.41 1.68
C GLN A 71 -14.71 -9.88 1.28
N ASP A 72 -15.46 -10.18 0.19
CA ASP A 72 -15.59 -11.55 -0.33
C ASP A 72 -14.21 -12.17 -0.52
N MET A 73 -14.07 -13.46 -0.15
CA MET A 73 -12.81 -14.19 -0.25
C MET A 73 -13.02 -15.54 -0.94
N ARG A 74 -12.17 -15.84 -1.91
CA ARG A 74 -12.03 -17.17 -2.50
C ARG A 74 -10.58 -17.59 -2.45
N LEU A 75 -10.34 -18.78 -1.89
CA LEU A 75 -9.00 -19.38 -1.81
C LEU A 75 -9.00 -20.71 -2.56
N LEU A 76 -8.08 -20.89 -3.48
CA LEU A 76 -7.98 -22.07 -4.33
C LEU A 76 -6.55 -22.63 -4.34
N GLU A 77 -6.47 -23.91 -4.70
CA GLU A 77 -5.22 -24.56 -5.09
C GLU A 77 -4.96 -24.44 -6.61
N PRO A 78 -3.72 -24.67 -7.07
CA PRO A 78 -3.37 -24.57 -8.49
C PRO A 78 -4.17 -25.48 -9.42
N ASP A 79 -4.68 -26.62 -8.95
CA ASP A 79 -5.53 -27.54 -9.72
C ASP A 79 -6.99 -27.08 -9.80
N GLY A 80 -7.32 -25.93 -9.21
CA GLY A 80 -8.66 -25.36 -9.19
C GLY A 80 -9.56 -25.85 -8.05
N THR A 81 -9.02 -26.63 -7.11
CA THR A 81 -9.77 -27.02 -5.91
C THR A 81 -10.08 -25.79 -5.06
N LEU A 82 -11.36 -25.54 -4.82
CA LEU A 82 -11.83 -24.45 -3.95
C LEU A 82 -11.70 -24.89 -2.48
N LEU A 83 -10.87 -24.17 -1.73
CA LEU A 83 -10.62 -24.43 -0.30
C LEU A 83 -11.52 -23.57 0.61
N LEU A 84 -11.74 -22.32 0.23
CA LEU A 84 -12.55 -21.36 0.99
C LEU A 84 -13.35 -20.51 0.03
N GLN A 85 -14.64 -20.31 0.36
CA GLN A 85 -15.48 -19.26 -0.20
C GLN A 85 -16.24 -18.60 0.94
N GLU A 86 -16.03 -17.31 1.08
CA GLU A 86 -16.79 -16.45 2.00
C GLU A 86 -17.40 -15.31 1.20
N ASP A 87 -18.72 -15.24 1.20
CA ASP A 87 -19.46 -14.17 0.54
C ASP A 87 -19.98 -13.23 1.64
N THR A 88 -19.65 -11.97 1.55
CA THR A 88 -20.03 -10.93 2.52
C THR A 88 -21.50 -10.54 2.32
N PRO A 89 -22.35 -10.65 3.35
CA PRO A 89 -23.71 -10.13 3.29
C PRO A 89 -23.75 -8.63 3.02
N ASP A 90 -24.78 -8.15 2.31
CA ASP A 90 -24.90 -6.73 1.94
C ASP A 90 -25.08 -5.82 3.18
N ASP A 91 -25.54 -6.35 4.32
CA ASP A 91 -25.70 -5.67 5.60
C ASP A 91 -24.56 -5.97 6.59
N ALA A 92 -23.48 -6.59 6.15
CA ALA A 92 -22.34 -6.89 7.00
C ALA A 92 -21.66 -5.58 7.50
N PRO A 93 -21.10 -5.60 8.72
CA PRO A 93 -20.31 -4.48 9.20
C PRO A 93 -19.14 -4.16 8.27
N LEU A 94 -18.84 -2.86 8.13
CA LEU A 94 -17.67 -2.37 7.39
C LEU A 94 -16.40 -2.44 8.27
N ASP A 95 -16.04 -3.64 8.73
CA ASP A 95 -14.86 -3.83 9.60
C ASP A 95 -13.55 -3.72 8.82
N ARG A 96 -13.56 -4.24 7.59
CA ARG A 96 -12.40 -4.25 6.68
C ARG A 96 -12.83 -3.96 5.23
N PRO A 97 -13.65 -2.93 4.99
CA PRO A 97 -14.16 -2.67 3.66
C PRO A 97 -13.03 -2.33 2.70
N GLU A 98 -13.20 -2.75 1.47
CA GLU A 98 -12.29 -2.42 0.38
C GLU A 98 -12.60 -1.03 -0.19
N VAL A 99 -11.57 -0.32 -0.59
CA VAL A 99 -11.70 0.98 -1.27
C VAL A 99 -10.63 1.11 -2.36
N ASP A 100 -10.98 1.72 -3.48
CA ASP A 100 -9.97 2.08 -4.49
C ASP A 100 -8.97 3.07 -3.90
N ARG A 101 -7.68 2.76 -4.02
CA ARG A 101 -6.59 3.62 -3.51
C ARG A 101 -6.69 5.06 -4.04
N ALA A 102 -7.10 5.22 -5.30
CA ALA A 102 -7.26 6.52 -5.92
C ALA A 102 -8.40 7.32 -5.26
N ASP A 103 -9.53 6.67 -4.97
CA ASP A 103 -10.69 7.32 -4.37
C ASP A 103 -10.41 7.74 -2.93
N LEU A 104 -9.76 6.88 -2.15
CA LEU A 104 -9.33 7.24 -0.79
C LEU A 104 -8.32 8.42 -0.80
N ARG A 105 -7.36 8.40 -1.74
CA ARG A 105 -6.42 9.50 -1.89
C ARG A 105 -7.13 10.80 -2.30
N ASN A 106 -8.08 10.73 -3.22
CA ASN A 106 -8.87 11.88 -3.64
C ASN A 106 -9.73 12.43 -2.51
N LEU A 107 -10.37 11.57 -1.71
CA LEU A 107 -11.11 11.97 -0.52
C LEU A 107 -10.25 12.80 0.44
N LEU A 108 -9.02 12.34 0.71
CA LEU A 108 -8.08 13.08 1.55
C LEU A 108 -7.66 14.41 0.92
N LEU A 109 -7.34 14.43 -0.37
CA LEU A 109 -6.95 15.65 -1.09
C LEU A 109 -8.06 16.69 -1.11
N ASP A 110 -9.30 16.28 -1.40
CA ASP A 110 -10.47 17.18 -1.49
C ASP A 110 -10.84 17.76 -0.12
N SER A 111 -10.41 17.15 0.98
CA SER A 111 -10.63 17.61 2.34
C SER A 111 -9.63 18.69 2.80
N LEU A 112 -8.58 18.93 2.04
CA LEU A 112 -7.52 19.88 2.38
C LEU A 112 -7.77 21.27 1.76
N PRO A 113 -7.34 22.35 2.42
CA PRO A 113 -7.36 23.69 1.81
C PRO A 113 -6.56 23.73 0.51
N GLU A 114 -7.00 24.58 -0.43
CA GLU A 114 -6.22 24.87 -1.63
C GLU A 114 -4.77 25.24 -1.27
N ARG A 115 -3.81 24.78 -2.07
CA ARG A 115 -2.37 25.02 -1.90
C ARG A 115 -1.71 24.36 -0.70
N THR A 116 -2.39 23.51 0.07
CA THR A 116 -1.72 22.68 1.08
C THR A 116 -0.70 21.78 0.42
N VAL A 117 -1.02 21.19 -0.75
CA VAL A 117 -0.12 20.36 -1.53
C VAL A 117 0.62 21.18 -2.59
N ARG A 118 1.92 21.11 -2.59
CA ARG A 118 2.85 21.72 -3.56
C ARG A 118 3.33 20.63 -4.51
N TRP A 119 2.77 20.60 -5.70
CA TRP A 119 3.09 19.62 -6.74
C TRP A 119 4.39 19.97 -7.47
N GLY A 120 5.08 18.95 -8.03
CA GLY A 120 6.30 19.12 -8.81
C GLY A 120 7.57 19.33 -7.98
N HIS A 121 7.48 19.21 -6.64
CA HIS A 121 8.62 19.43 -5.75
C HIS A 121 9.22 18.09 -5.31
N ALA A 122 10.13 17.56 -6.11
CA ALA A 122 10.88 16.35 -5.78
C ALA A 122 11.98 16.68 -4.75
N PHE A 123 11.78 16.27 -3.49
CA PHE A 123 12.77 16.46 -2.43
C PHE A 123 14.07 15.71 -2.73
N GLU A 124 15.22 16.35 -2.55
CA GLU A 124 16.55 15.77 -2.73
C GLU A 124 17.27 15.54 -1.40
N HIS A 125 17.44 16.59 -0.61
CA HIS A 125 18.10 16.54 0.69
C HIS A 125 17.68 17.73 1.56
N ALA A 126 18.06 17.68 2.86
CA ALA A 126 17.91 18.79 3.78
C ALA A 126 19.24 19.06 4.48
N ASP A 127 19.60 20.33 4.59
CA ASP A 127 20.75 20.82 5.35
C ASP A 127 20.45 22.21 5.93
N ASP A 128 21.11 22.56 7.02
CA ASP A 128 21.00 23.87 7.67
C ASP A 128 19.57 24.43 7.82
N GLY A 129 18.57 23.54 8.08
CA GLY A 129 17.16 23.93 8.22
C GLY A 129 16.44 24.23 6.90
N LEU A 130 17.05 23.91 5.77
CA LEU A 130 16.50 24.07 4.42
C LEU A 130 16.25 22.74 3.75
N LEU A 131 15.11 22.63 3.07
CA LEU A 131 14.82 21.60 2.09
C LEU A 131 15.31 22.03 0.72
N HIS A 132 15.91 21.13 -0.02
CA HIS A 132 16.34 21.31 -1.40
C HIS A 132 15.54 20.39 -2.32
N PHE A 133 15.02 20.96 -3.41
CA PHE A 133 14.22 20.24 -4.40
C PHE A 133 14.97 20.15 -5.75
N ALA A 134 14.65 19.13 -6.53
CA ALA A 134 15.29 18.85 -7.82
C ALA A 134 15.13 19.97 -8.86
N ASP A 135 14.15 20.85 -8.71
CA ASP A 135 13.92 22.02 -9.54
C ASP A 135 14.80 23.24 -9.13
N GLY A 136 15.63 23.07 -8.10
CA GLY A 136 16.51 24.10 -7.54
C GLY A 136 15.83 25.04 -6.54
N THR A 137 14.57 24.85 -6.25
CA THR A 137 13.87 25.61 -5.20
C THR A 137 14.23 25.12 -3.81
N THR A 138 14.02 25.96 -2.80
CA THR A 138 14.27 25.63 -1.39
C THR A 138 13.09 26.05 -0.52
N ALA A 139 12.95 25.41 0.65
CA ALA A 139 11.97 25.79 1.66
C ALA A 139 12.54 25.59 3.07
N THR A 140 12.15 26.44 4.02
CA THR A 140 12.42 26.23 5.46
C THR A 140 11.42 25.30 6.09
N TYR A 141 11.76 24.69 7.20
CA TYR A 141 10.85 23.88 8.01
C TYR A 141 11.10 24.07 9.51
N ASP A 142 10.03 23.97 10.29
CA ASP A 142 10.11 23.86 11.75
C ASP A 142 10.15 22.40 12.20
N LEU A 143 9.29 21.57 11.57
CA LEU A 143 9.27 20.11 11.70
C LEU A 143 9.17 19.48 10.30
N LEU A 144 10.11 18.62 9.94
CA LEU A 144 10.13 17.84 8.71
C LEU A 144 9.56 16.44 8.95
N VAL A 145 8.56 16.05 8.18
CA VAL A 145 7.98 14.70 8.22
C VAL A 145 8.19 14.00 6.88
N GLY A 146 8.96 12.91 6.88
CA GLY A 146 9.12 12.04 5.72
C GLY A 146 7.94 11.08 5.59
N ALA A 147 7.12 11.30 4.56
CA ALA A 147 6.01 10.46 4.13
C ALA A 147 6.20 10.01 2.66
N ASP A 148 7.46 9.95 2.21
CA ASP A 148 7.89 9.82 0.83
C ASP A 148 8.08 8.36 0.37
N GLY A 149 7.56 7.42 1.18
CA GLY A 149 7.38 6.02 0.80
C GLY A 149 8.64 5.17 0.89
N ALA A 150 8.61 4.01 0.25
CA ALA A 150 9.63 2.96 0.34
C ALA A 150 11.06 3.47 0.07
N GLN A 151 11.23 4.33 -0.93
CA GLN A 151 12.52 4.91 -1.34
C GLN A 151 12.76 6.30 -0.72
N SER A 152 12.37 6.46 0.55
CA SER A 152 12.46 7.72 1.27
C SER A 152 13.85 8.36 1.19
N ARG A 153 13.87 9.63 0.79
CA ARG A 153 15.05 10.49 0.86
C ARG A 153 15.16 11.25 2.18
N VAL A 154 14.09 11.28 2.97
CA VAL A 154 14.11 11.84 4.34
C VAL A 154 14.71 10.85 5.33
N ARG A 155 14.48 9.53 5.15
CA ARG A 155 14.97 8.46 6.04
C ARG A 155 16.46 8.58 6.39
N PRO A 156 17.39 8.87 5.46
CA PRO A 156 18.82 9.00 5.75
C PRO A 156 19.17 10.08 6.80
N LEU A 157 18.27 11.02 7.08
CA LEU A 157 18.47 12.01 8.14
C LEU A 157 18.38 11.38 9.54
N LEU A 158 17.77 10.20 9.69
CA LEU A 158 17.50 9.53 10.97
C LEU A 158 18.20 8.17 11.10
N THR A 159 18.37 7.44 10.01
CA THR A 159 18.94 6.07 10.03
C THR A 159 19.56 5.71 8.69
N ASP A 160 20.62 4.88 8.71
CA ASP A 160 21.27 4.34 7.52
C ASP A 160 20.53 3.12 6.92
N ALA A 161 19.40 2.71 7.50
CA ALA A 161 18.64 1.57 7.03
C ALA A 161 18.11 1.79 5.61
N ARG A 162 18.35 0.80 4.76
CA ARG A 162 17.91 0.80 3.35
C ARG A 162 16.97 -0.37 3.09
N PRO A 163 15.95 -0.19 2.23
CA PRO A 163 15.13 -1.30 1.78
C PRO A 163 15.99 -2.38 1.10
N ALA A 164 15.74 -3.62 1.45
CA ALA A 164 16.35 -4.80 0.84
C ALA A 164 15.29 -5.59 0.07
N HIS A 165 15.71 -6.31 -0.98
CA HIS A 165 14.82 -7.18 -1.74
C HIS A 165 14.19 -8.25 -0.83
N LEU A 166 12.84 -8.40 -0.95
CA LEU A 166 12.04 -9.31 -0.10
C LEU A 166 12.15 -10.78 -0.52
N GLY A 167 12.80 -11.09 -1.65
CA GLY A 167 12.76 -12.43 -2.25
C GLY A 167 11.46 -12.66 -3.05
N GLN A 168 10.74 -11.60 -3.40
CA GLN A 168 9.49 -11.67 -4.13
C GLN A 168 9.46 -10.65 -5.26
N ASN A 169 9.06 -11.12 -6.43
CA ASN A 169 8.76 -10.28 -7.58
C ASN A 169 7.31 -10.48 -8.00
N VAL A 170 6.65 -9.41 -8.44
CA VAL A 170 5.24 -9.43 -8.85
C VAL A 170 5.12 -8.89 -10.26
N VAL A 171 4.31 -9.54 -11.08
CA VAL A 171 3.87 -8.99 -12.37
C VAL A 171 2.39 -8.66 -12.24
N GLU A 172 2.07 -7.37 -12.37
CA GLU A 172 0.69 -6.90 -12.36
C GLU A 172 0.15 -6.84 -13.79
N VAL A 173 -1.03 -7.43 -13.99
CA VAL A 173 -1.82 -7.40 -15.21
C VAL A 173 -3.28 -7.10 -14.85
N GLY A 174 -4.19 -6.97 -15.82
CA GLY A 174 -5.59 -6.76 -15.47
C GLY A 174 -6.55 -6.83 -16.64
N ILE A 175 -7.83 -6.98 -16.34
CA ILE A 175 -8.93 -7.08 -17.29
C ILE A 175 -9.84 -5.87 -17.09
N PRO A 176 -9.93 -4.94 -18.04
CA PRO A 176 -10.84 -3.80 -17.91
C PRO A 176 -12.29 -4.26 -18.14
N ASP A 177 -13.24 -3.68 -17.38
CA ASP A 177 -14.68 -3.86 -17.54
C ASP A 177 -15.06 -5.35 -17.73
N ILE A 178 -14.59 -6.18 -16.76
CA ILE A 178 -14.63 -7.65 -16.85
C ILE A 178 -16.08 -8.18 -17.00
N ASP A 179 -17.05 -7.51 -16.37
CA ASP A 179 -18.47 -7.94 -16.43
C ASP A 179 -19.00 -7.92 -17.86
N ARG A 180 -18.60 -6.95 -18.64
CA ARG A 180 -19.02 -6.81 -20.02
C ARG A 180 -18.17 -7.63 -20.99
N THR A 181 -16.86 -7.67 -20.75
CA THR A 181 -15.92 -8.29 -21.69
C THR A 181 -15.78 -9.80 -21.50
N HIS A 182 -15.84 -10.27 -20.24
CA HIS A 182 -15.62 -11.67 -19.86
C HIS A 182 -16.52 -12.09 -18.69
N PRO A 183 -17.86 -12.16 -18.87
CA PRO A 183 -18.82 -12.40 -17.76
C PRO A 183 -18.57 -13.71 -17.01
N ASP A 184 -18.09 -14.77 -17.68
CA ASP A 184 -17.78 -16.04 -17.04
C ASP A 184 -16.59 -15.92 -16.09
N LEU A 185 -15.54 -15.16 -16.49
CA LEU A 185 -14.38 -14.87 -15.64
C LEU A 185 -14.78 -13.91 -14.50
N ALA A 186 -15.68 -12.97 -14.76
CA ALA A 186 -16.22 -12.09 -13.74
C ALA A 186 -16.93 -12.88 -12.63
N ALA A 187 -17.78 -13.84 -13.01
CA ALA A 187 -18.47 -14.73 -12.06
C ALA A 187 -17.49 -15.62 -11.28
N MET A 188 -16.42 -16.09 -11.93
CA MET A 188 -15.39 -16.90 -11.31
C MET A 188 -14.61 -16.10 -10.25
N VAL A 189 -14.16 -14.90 -10.57
CA VAL A 189 -13.39 -14.04 -9.64
C VAL A 189 -14.29 -13.57 -8.49
N GLY A 190 -15.55 -13.24 -8.76
CA GLY A 190 -16.46 -12.71 -7.75
C GLY A 190 -16.33 -11.21 -7.53
N ARG A 191 -16.73 -10.73 -6.35
CA ARG A 191 -16.81 -9.29 -6.02
C ARG A 191 -15.60 -8.74 -5.26
N GLY A 192 -14.82 -9.61 -4.58
CA GLY A 192 -13.72 -9.26 -3.71
C GLY A 192 -12.39 -9.91 -4.11
N ASN A 193 -11.83 -10.67 -3.19
CA ASN A 193 -10.52 -11.29 -3.30
C ASN A 193 -10.59 -12.72 -3.84
N TYR A 194 -9.76 -13.02 -4.82
CA TYR A 194 -9.64 -14.35 -5.44
C TYR A 194 -8.17 -14.76 -5.45
N TRP A 195 -7.81 -15.72 -4.62
CA TRP A 195 -6.43 -16.12 -4.40
C TRP A 195 -6.21 -17.58 -4.78
N VAL A 196 -5.16 -17.81 -5.56
CA VAL A 196 -4.65 -19.15 -5.90
C VAL A 196 -3.21 -19.24 -5.45
N LEU A 197 -2.87 -20.21 -4.63
CA LEU A 197 -1.56 -20.34 -4.00
C LEU A 197 -0.99 -21.75 -4.21
N GLY A 198 0.24 -21.81 -4.65
CA GLY A 198 0.98 -23.07 -4.73
C GLY A 198 2.22 -23.00 -5.63
N ASN A 199 3.10 -23.99 -5.47
CA ASN A 199 4.29 -24.15 -6.29
C ASN A 199 5.27 -22.96 -6.29
N GLY A 200 5.34 -22.20 -5.18
CA GLY A 200 6.21 -21.01 -5.09
C GLY A 200 5.70 -19.81 -5.90
N LEU A 201 4.41 -19.81 -6.27
CA LEU A 201 3.76 -18.78 -7.03
C LEU A 201 2.36 -18.53 -6.46
N SER A 202 1.86 -17.30 -6.57
CA SER A 202 0.46 -16.99 -6.32
C SER A 202 -0.13 -16.14 -7.42
N LEU A 203 -1.44 -16.33 -7.64
CA LEU A 203 -2.28 -15.47 -8.44
C LEU A 203 -3.30 -14.83 -7.49
N ALA A 204 -3.24 -13.52 -7.34
CA ALA A 204 -4.21 -12.75 -6.58
C ALA A 204 -4.99 -11.85 -7.54
N ALA A 205 -6.29 -12.09 -7.69
CA ALA A 205 -7.17 -11.23 -8.46
C ALA A 205 -8.10 -10.45 -7.52
N GLN A 206 -8.27 -9.16 -7.81
CA GLN A 206 -9.06 -8.24 -7.01
C GLN A 206 -9.91 -7.35 -7.92
N ARG A 207 -11.21 -7.23 -7.62
CA ARG A 207 -12.11 -6.39 -8.40
C ARG A 207 -12.09 -4.95 -7.86
N ASN A 208 -11.80 -3.99 -8.71
CA ASN A 208 -11.86 -2.57 -8.44
C ASN A 208 -13.29 -2.01 -8.63
N GLY A 209 -13.56 -0.85 -8.05
CA GLY A 209 -14.84 -0.15 -8.18
C GLY A 209 -15.19 0.29 -9.61
N ASP A 210 -14.19 0.49 -10.47
CA ASP A 210 -14.35 0.81 -11.89
C ASP A 210 -14.67 -0.41 -12.79
N GLY A 211 -14.89 -1.60 -12.19
CA GLY A 211 -15.15 -2.83 -12.92
C GLY A 211 -13.90 -3.51 -13.50
N ARG A 212 -12.70 -2.97 -13.29
CA ARG A 212 -11.45 -3.61 -13.65
C ARG A 212 -11.13 -4.72 -12.63
N VAL A 213 -10.67 -5.86 -13.09
CA VAL A 213 -9.99 -6.85 -12.24
C VAL A 213 -8.49 -6.66 -12.38
N ARG A 214 -7.80 -6.41 -11.27
CA ARG A 214 -6.34 -6.43 -11.18
C ARG A 214 -5.87 -7.80 -10.75
N ILE A 215 -4.80 -8.26 -11.39
CA ILE A 215 -4.22 -9.56 -11.13
C ILE A 215 -2.74 -9.37 -10.84
N GLY A 216 -2.29 -9.81 -9.67
CA GLY A 216 -0.89 -9.91 -9.29
C GLY A 216 -0.42 -11.36 -9.36
N LEU A 217 0.55 -11.63 -10.23
CA LEU A 217 1.29 -12.90 -10.20
C LEU A 217 2.54 -12.70 -9.35
N SER A 218 2.57 -13.31 -8.17
CA SER A 218 3.71 -13.23 -7.25
C SER A 218 4.60 -14.45 -7.39
N PHE A 219 5.89 -14.21 -7.60
CA PHE A 219 6.95 -15.21 -7.69
C PHE A 219 7.81 -15.12 -6.44
N TYR A 220 7.77 -16.17 -5.62
CA TYR A 220 8.47 -16.24 -4.33
C TYR A 220 9.85 -16.90 -4.45
N ASN A 221 10.72 -16.63 -3.47
CA ASN A 221 12.09 -17.12 -3.42
C ASN A 221 12.90 -16.77 -4.68
N THR A 222 12.67 -15.58 -5.22
CA THR A 222 13.32 -15.07 -6.43
C THR A 222 14.44 -14.08 -6.07
N ALA A 223 15.47 -14.00 -6.92
CA ALA A 223 16.56 -13.04 -6.78
C ALA A 223 16.10 -11.62 -7.19
N GLU A 224 16.85 -10.60 -6.76
CA GLU A 224 16.56 -9.20 -7.09
C GLU A 224 16.57 -8.94 -8.61
N ASP A 225 17.47 -9.61 -9.33
CA ASP A 225 17.63 -9.52 -10.79
C ASP A 225 16.72 -10.49 -11.57
N TRP A 226 15.73 -11.11 -10.90
CA TRP A 226 14.86 -12.12 -11.51
C TRP A 226 14.18 -11.65 -12.78
N PHE A 227 13.77 -10.40 -12.87
CA PHE A 227 13.14 -9.88 -14.09
C PHE A 227 14.06 -9.94 -15.31
N ALA A 228 15.36 -9.72 -15.13
CA ALA A 228 16.34 -9.85 -16.21
C ALA A 228 16.52 -11.31 -16.66
N THR A 229 16.30 -12.27 -15.78
CA THR A 229 16.49 -13.71 -16.03
C THR A 229 15.21 -14.48 -16.34
N SER A 230 14.04 -13.90 -16.03
CA SER A 230 12.69 -14.52 -16.18
C SER A 230 12.29 -14.78 -17.64
N LYS A 231 12.93 -14.08 -18.59
CA LYS A 231 12.61 -14.09 -20.03
C LYS A 231 11.19 -13.60 -20.32
N ILE A 232 10.61 -12.76 -19.47
CA ILE A 232 9.34 -12.07 -19.75
C ILE A 232 9.67 -10.81 -20.57
N PRO A 233 9.16 -10.71 -21.82
CA PRO A 233 9.44 -9.56 -22.69
C PRO A 233 8.47 -8.42 -22.35
N PHE A 234 8.80 -7.59 -21.33
CA PHE A 234 7.94 -6.50 -20.81
C PHE A 234 7.66 -5.38 -21.83
N ASP A 235 8.43 -5.30 -22.91
CA ASP A 235 8.26 -4.39 -24.05
C ASP A 235 7.26 -4.91 -25.10
N ASP A 236 6.85 -6.18 -25.01
CA ASP A 236 5.81 -6.82 -25.82
C ASP A 236 4.72 -7.43 -24.93
N PRO A 237 3.62 -6.73 -24.65
CA PRO A 237 2.57 -7.22 -23.76
C PRO A 237 1.96 -8.56 -24.17
N ALA A 238 1.80 -8.83 -25.48
CA ALA A 238 1.25 -10.09 -25.95
C ALA A 238 2.21 -11.25 -25.66
N ALA A 239 3.50 -11.07 -25.97
CA ALA A 239 4.52 -12.07 -25.67
C ALA A 239 4.74 -12.23 -24.14
N ALA A 240 4.62 -11.13 -23.37
CA ALA A 240 4.68 -11.19 -21.91
C ALA A 240 3.52 -12.04 -21.33
N ARG A 241 2.28 -11.82 -21.78
CA ARG A 241 1.12 -12.65 -21.39
C ARG A 241 1.32 -14.13 -21.75
N ALA A 242 1.80 -14.41 -22.97
CA ALA A 242 2.10 -15.80 -23.36
C ALA A 242 3.14 -16.43 -22.42
N ARG A 243 4.20 -15.67 -22.08
CA ARG A 243 5.21 -16.17 -21.13
C ARG A 243 4.66 -16.37 -19.71
N LEU A 244 3.77 -15.51 -19.24
CA LEU A 244 3.10 -15.67 -17.93
C LEU A 244 2.21 -16.92 -17.91
N ILE A 245 1.50 -17.21 -19.02
CA ILE A 245 0.71 -18.45 -19.20
C ILE A 245 1.63 -19.68 -19.12
N ASP A 246 2.79 -19.66 -19.77
CA ASP A 246 3.77 -20.76 -19.70
C ASP A 246 4.26 -21.01 -18.25
N LEU A 247 4.43 -19.94 -17.46
CA LEU A 247 4.84 -20.06 -16.05
C LEU A 247 3.77 -20.66 -15.15
N LEU A 248 2.50 -20.65 -15.58
CA LEU A 248 1.38 -21.34 -14.93
C LEU A 248 1.19 -22.78 -15.43
N HIS A 249 2.21 -23.37 -16.08
CA HIS A 249 2.13 -24.75 -16.55
C HIS A 249 1.71 -25.72 -15.44
N GLY A 250 0.71 -26.55 -15.71
CA GLY A 250 0.15 -27.50 -14.74
C GLY A 250 -0.92 -26.91 -13.81
N TRP A 251 -1.22 -25.65 -13.94
CA TRP A 251 -2.35 -25.03 -13.25
C TRP A 251 -3.66 -25.27 -14.02
N ASP A 252 -4.80 -25.14 -13.33
CA ASP A 252 -6.12 -25.25 -13.97
C ASP A 252 -6.25 -24.24 -15.14
N PRO A 253 -6.78 -24.66 -16.31
CA PRO A 253 -6.93 -23.81 -17.48
C PRO A 253 -7.71 -22.50 -17.24
N ARG A 254 -8.57 -22.43 -16.23
CA ARG A 254 -9.29 -21.21 -15.86
C ARG A 254 -8.35 -20.06 -15.47
N PHE A 255 -7.20 -20.38 -14.83
CA PHE A 255 -6.23 -19.35 -14.42
C PHE A 255 -5.41 -18.82 -15.61
N THR A 256 -5.07 -19.69 -16.56
CA THR A 256 -4.44 -19.24 -17.80
C THR A 256 -5.40 -18.44 -18.68
N ALA A 257 -6.70 -18.74 -18.63
CA ALA A 257 -7.74 -17.95 -19.31
C ALA A 257 -7.84 -16.51 -18.73
N LEU A 258 -7.70 -16.36 -17.40
CA LEU A 258 -7.63 -15.02 -16.76
C LEU A 258 -6.46 -14.21 -17.34
N ILE A 259 -5.27 -14.79 -17.43
CA ILE A 259 -4.10 -14.08 -17.97
C ILE A 259 -4.26 -13.77 -19.47
N ALA A 260 -4.85 -14.69 -20.24
CA ALA A 260 -5.11 -14.49 -21.66
C ALA A 260 -6.09 -13.33 -21.94
N ALA A 261 -7.03 -13.09 -21.01
CA ALA A 261 -8.04 -12.02 -21.10
C ALA A 261 -7.51 -10.64 -20.70
N CYS A 262 -6.29 -10.54 -20.15
CA CYS A 262 -5.71 -9.26 -19.71
C CYS A 262 -5.41 -8.33 -20.89
N ASP A 263 -5.52 -7.03 -20.62
CA ASP A 263 -5.11 -5.97 -21.56
C ASP A 263 -3.58 -5.88 -21.71
N ASP A 264 -3.11 -4.83 -22.37
CA ASP A 264 -1.68 -4.61 -22.62
C ASP A 264 -0.93 -4.00 -21.43
N THR A 265 -1.58 -3.87 -20.27
CA THR A 265 -0.92 -3.41 -19.05
C THR A 265 -0.17 -4.59 -18.42
N VAL A 266 1.17 -4.54 -18.44
CA VAL A 266 2.05 -5.53 -17.80
C VAL A 266 3.10 -4.78 -16.99
N VAL A 267 3.02 -4.81 -15.67
CA VAL A 267 3.87 -3.99 -14.80
C VAL A 267 4.71 -4.87 -13.86
N PRO A 268 6.05 -4.92 -14.05
CA PRO A 268 6.93 -5.61 -13.12
C PRO A 268 7.15 -4.80 -11.83
N ARG A 269 7.17 -5.50 -10.69
CA ARG A 269 7.47 -4.93 -9.36
C ARG A 269 8.36 -5.84 -8.55
N SER A 270 9.57 -5.40 -8.23
CA SER A 270 10.42 -6.01 -7.20
C SER A 270 9.98 -5.50 -5.84
N LEU A 271 9.68 -6.40 -4.92
CA LEU A 271 9.26 -6.01 -3.58
C LEU A 271 10.46 -5.89 -2.65
N THR A 272 10.41 -4.86 -1.82
CA THR A 272 11.45 -4.56 -0.84
C THR A 272 10.84 -4.37 0.55
N THR A 273 11.65 -4.55 1.58
CA THR A 273 11.27 -4.38 2.98
C THR A 273 12.40 -3.72 3.77
N LEU A 274 12.05 -3.02 4.85
CA LEU A 274 12.99 -2.57 5.86
C LEU A 274 13.17 -3.63 6.96
N PRO A 275 14.26 -3.56 7.75
CA PRO A 275 14.44 -4.46 8.88
C PRO A 275 13.27 -4.41 9.87
N VAL A 276 12.80 -5.57 10.32
CA VAL A 276 11.76 -5.67 11.36
C VAL A 276 12.28 -5.05 12.66
N GLY A 277 11.48 -4.18 13.27
CA GLY A 277 11.85 -3.49 14.51
C GLY A 277 12.84 -2.35 14.31
N LEU A 278 12.91 -1.76 13.11
CA LEU A 278 13.72 -0.58 12.86
C LEU A 278 13.35 0.57 13.81
N THR A 279 14.36 1.13 14.46
CA THR A 279 14.27 2.30 15.32
C THR A 279 15.44 3.24 15.05
N TRP A 280 15.33 4.47 15.53
CA TRP A 280 16.39 5.49 15.47
C TRP A 280 16.35 6.40 16.69
N PRO A 281 17.44 7.11 17.02
CA PRO A 281 17.43 8.18 18.01
C PRO A 281 16.52 9.33 17.56
N SER A 282 15.54 9.70 18.38
CA SER A 282 14.61 10.79 18.06
C SER A 282 15.35 12.11 17.85
N LYS A 283 14.96 12.86 16.81
CA LYS A 283 15.39 14.23 16.56
C LYS A 283 14.25 15.21 16.80
N PRO A 284 14.54 16.43 17.25
CA PRO A 284 13.47 17.37 17.63
C PRO A 284 12.71 17.94 16.43
N ASP A 285 13.27 17.89 15.23
CA ASP A 285 12.84 18.61 14.03
C ASP A 285 12.62 17.71 12.80
N VAL A 286 12.83 16.39 12.93
CA VAL A 286 12.64 15.42 11.82
C VAL A 286 12.02 14.13 12.34
N THR A 287 11.02 13.61 11.64
CA THR A 287 10.47 12.27 11.86
C THR A 287 9.97 11.61 10.56
N LEU A 288 9.56 10.35 10.65
CA LEU A 288 9.05 9.56 9.51
C LEU A 288 7.69 8.95 9.83
N LEU A 289 6.96 8.58 8.77
CA LEU A 289 5.73 7.79 8.87
C LEU A 289 5.56 6.83 7.68
N GLY A 290 4.74 5.82 7.84
CA GLY A 290 4.40 4.86 6.79
C GLY A 290 5.62 4.13 6.23
N ASP A 291 5.61 3.84 4.92
CA ASP A 291 6.71 3.09 4.27
C ASP A 291 8.08 3.78 4.37
N ALA A 292 8.11 5.10 4.61
CA ALA A 292 9.37 5.79 4.88
C ALA A 292 9.99 5.33 6.21
N ALA A 293 9.17 4.99 7.20
CA ALA A 293 9.57 4.55 8.54
C ALA A 293 9.71 3.02 8.65
N HIS A 294 8.75 2.25 8.10
CA HIS A 294 8.58 0.84 8.44
C HIS A 294 8.06 -0.02 7.27
N LEU A 295 8.58 0.18 6.06
CA LEU A 295 8.23 -0.64 4.90
C LEU A 295 8.27 -2.14 5.24
N MET A 296 7.13 -2.82 5.10
CA MET A 296 6.95 -4.23 5.45
C MET A 296 6.39 -5.02 4.26
N PRO A 297 6.43 -6.38 4.30
CA PRO A 297 5.79 -7.21 3.28
C PRO A 297 4.32 -6.83 3.06
N PRO A 298 3.81 -6.84 1.80
CA PRO A 298 2.49 -6.33 1.45
C PRO A 298 1.36 -7.35 1.77
N VAL A 299 1.01 -7.49 3.02
CA VAL A 299 -0.02 -8.41 3.52
C VAL A 299 -1.26 -7.66 4.08
N GLY A 300 -1.50 -6.42 3.62
CA GLY A 300 -2.66 -5.60 4.01
C GLY A 300 -2.38 -4.50 5.05
N GLU A 301 -1.25 -4.55 5.78
CA GLU A 301 -1.00 -3.63 6.91
C GLU A 301 -0.47 -2.24 6.50
N GLY A 302 0.28 -2.12 5.39
CA GLY A 302 1.07 -0.92 5.09
C GLY A 302 0.26 0.37 4.97
N ALA A 303 -0.86 0.36 4.24
CA ALA A 303 -1.71 1.53 4.08
C ALA A 303 -2.42 1.92 5.38
N ASN A 304 -2.87 0.93 6.16
CA ASN A 304 -3.49 1.10 7.46
C ASN A 304 -2.54 1.77 8.46
N MET A 305 -1.30 1.26 8.53
CA MET A 305 -0.27 1.84 9.39
C MET A 305 0.09 3.26 8.97
N ALA A 306 0.23 3.53 7.66
CA ALA A 306 0.56 4.86 7.18
C ALA A 306 -0.53 5.90 7.51
N LEU A 307 -1.80 5.56 7.33
CA LEU A 307 -2.94 6.41 7.73
C LEU A 307 -2.92 6.68 9.23
N LEU A 308 -2.76 5.63 10.02
CA LEU A 308 -2.77 5.70 11.48
C LEU A 308 -1.59 6.51 12.02
N ASP A 309 -0.40 6.34 11.47
CA ASP A 309 0.77 7.13 11.81
C ASP A 309 0.53 8.63 11.60
N GLY A 310 -0.03 8.99 10.43
CA GLY A 310 -0.36 10.39 10.14
C GLY A 310 -1.30 11.00 11.16
N ALA A 311 -2.35 10.29 11.52
CA ALA A 311 -3.30 10.75 12.54
C ALA A 311 -2.66 10.85 13.93
N LEU A 312 -1.91 9.83 14.35
CA LEU A 312 -1.30 9.81 15.69
C LEU A 312 -0.21 10.87 15.87
N LEU A 313 0.60 11.13 14.82
CA LEU A 313 1.56 12.24 14.86
C LEU A 313 0.84 13.60 15.00
N ALA A 314 -0.23 13.82 14.22
CA ALA A 314 -1.02 15.05 14.32
C ALA A 314 -1.61 15.25 15.72
N LEU A 315 -2.18 14.20 16.30
CA LEU A 315 -2.74 14.25 17.67
C LEU A 315 -1.65 14.48 18.74
N ALA A 316 -0.47 13.88 18.59
CA ALA A 316 0.66 14.12 19.49
C ALA A 316 1.10 15.59 19.44
N LEU A 317 1.18 16.18 18.25
CA LEU A 317 1.51 17.60 18.07
C LEU A 317 0.41 18.51 18.64
N ALA A 318 -0.85 18.17 18.48
CA ALA A 318 -1.97 18.93 19.05
C ALA A 318 -2.00 18.87 20.59
N ALA A 319 -1.58 17.75 21.17
CA ALA A 319 -1.49 17.58 22.62
C ALA A 319 -0.29 18.31 23.25
N HIS A 320 0.74 18.64 22.46
CA HIS A 320 1.97 19.31 22.92
C HIS A 320 2.31 20.53 22.04
N PRO A 321 1.46 21.57 21.96
CA PRO A 321 1.60 22.67 20.99
C PRO A 321 2.88 23.48 21.19
N ASP A 322 3.39 23.55 22.42
CA ASP A 322 4.60 24.29 22.79
C ASP A 322 5.85 23.40 22.98
N ASP A 323 5.73 22.07 22.77
CA ASP A 323 6.83 21.11 22.97
C ASP A 323 6.84 20.03 21.86
N VAL A 324 7.23 20.45 20.68
CA VAL A 324 7.33 19.59 19.48
C VAL A 324 8.28 18.41 19.69
N PRO A 325 9.46 18.58 20.31
CA PRO A 325 10.35 17.44 20.57
C PRO A 325 9.71 16.34 21.40
N THR A 326 8.96 16.67 22.45
CA THR A 326 8.22 15.69 23.25
C THR A 326 7.09 15.03 22.45
N ALA A 327 6.37 15.78 21.61
CA ALA A 327 5.33 15.23 20.73
C ALA A 327 5.93 14.18 19.77
N VAL A 328 7.03 14.52 19.09
CA VAL A 328 7.73 13.62 18.15
C VAL A 328 8.24 12.36 18.89
N GLN A 329 8.90 12.52 20.04
CA GLN A 329 9.42 11.39 20.81
C GLN A 329 8.32 10.43 21.28
N ASN A 330 7.18 10.96 21.74
CA ASN A 330 6.03 10.16 22.16
C ASN A 330 5.44 9.39 20.97
N TYR A 331 5.23 10.07 19.83
CA TYR A 331 4.76 9.46 18.61
C TYR A 331 5.68 8.33 18.14
N GLU A 332 6.99 8.57 18.03
CA GLU A 332 7.97 7.59 17.57
C GLU A 332 8.02 6.36 18.47
N ARG A 333 7.98 6.53 19.81
CA ARG A 333 7.95 5.40 20.75
C ARG A 333 6.75 4.49 20.50
N GLU A 334 5.55 5.07 20.37
CA GLU A 334 4.32 4.30 20.11
C GLU A 334 4.30 3.69 18.70
N MET A 335 4.81 4.41 17.71
CA MET A 335 4.96 3.92 16.33
C MET A 335 5.90 2.72 16.30
N PHE A 336 7.08 2.77 16.93
CA PHE A 336 8.05 1.67 16.94
C PHE A 336 7.45 0.39 17.53
N GLU A 337 6.73 0.47 18.63
CA GLU A 337 6.08 -0.68 19.26
C GLU A 337 5.01 -1.30 18.34
N ARG A 338 4.12 -0.47 17.80
CA ARG A 338 3.02 -0.88 16.92
C ARG A 338 3.54 -1.50 15.63
N THR A 339 4.45 -0.80 14.95
CA THR A 339 4.94 -1.21 13.63
C THR A 339 5.91 -2.40 13.71
N SER A 340 6.65 -2.55 14.81
CA SER A 340 7.44 -3.76 15.06
C SER A 340 6.56 -5.01 15.15
N THR A 341 5.38 -4.91 15.75
CA THR A 341 4.41 -6.00 15.82
C THR A 341 3.83 -6.30 14.44
N ALA A 342 3.34 -5.27 13.73
CA ALA A 342 2.79 -5.43 12.38
C ALA A 342 3.84 -6.00 11.40
N ALA A 343 5.08 -5.52 11.46
CA ALA A 343 6.16 -6.00 10.60
C ALA A 343 6.53 -7.47 10.86
N ARG A 344 6.51 -7.92 12.13
CA ARG A 344 6.69 -9.35 12.46
C ARG A 344 5.56 -10.20 11.90
N MET A 345 4.30 -9.81 12.13
CA MET A 345 3.14 -10.52 11.59
C MET A 345 3.19 -10.59 10.05
N SER A 346 3.58 -9.49 9.40
CA SER A 346 3.75 -9.44 7.94
C SER A 346 4.87 -10.36 7.46
N ALA A 347 5.99 -10.44 8.18
CA ALA A 347 7.08 -11.35 7.86
C ALA A 347 6.68 -12.83 8.04
N ASP A 348 5.95 -13.15 9.11
CA ASP A 348 5.44 -14.51 9.37
C ASP A 348 4.43 -14.92 8.28
N MET A 349 3.52 -14.03 7.89
CA MET A 349 2.59 -14.27 6.78
C MET A 349 3.34 -14.44 5.45
N GLN A 350 4.33 -13.62 5.18
CA GLN A 350 5.19 -13.77 3.99
C GLN A 350 5.87 -15.16 3.96
N GLN A 351 6.40 -15.60 5.09
CA GLN A 351 7.00 -16.94 5.21
C GLN A 351 5.97 -18.05 4.96
N LEU A 352 4.73 -17.88 5.45
CA LEU A 352 3.63 -18.80 5.18
C LEU A 352 3.36 -18.89 3.67
N LEU A 353 3.23 -17.73 2.99
CA LEU A 353 2.93 -17.67 1.56
C LEU A 353 4.03 -18.27 0.67
N THR A 354 5.29 -18.31 1.15
CA THR A 354 6.40 -18.93 0.44
C THR A 354 6.50 -20.45 0.61
N SER A 355 5.68 -21.03 1.48
CA SER A 355 5.73 -22.49 1.78
C SER A 355 5.05 -23.31 0.67
N PRO A 356 5.47 -24.58 0.46
CA PRO A 356 4.84 -25.45 -0.54
C PRO A 356 3.35 -25.71 -0.30
N ASP A 357 2.91 -25.67 0.96
CA ASP A 357 1.54 -25.89 1.43
C ASP A 357 0.84 -24.55 1.82
N ALA A 358 1.21 -23.46 1.16
CA ALA A 358 0.73 -22.11 1.48
C ALA A 358 -0.80 -22.01 1.53
N ALA A 359 -1.51 -22.61 0.57
CA ALA A 359 -2.96 -22.56 0.50
C ALA A 359 -3.61 -23.21 1.74
N GLN A 360 -3.14 -24.39 2.15
CA GLN A 360 -3.65 -25.10 3.31
C GLN A 360 -3.34 -24.37 4.63
N LYS A 361 -2.15 -23.78 4.74
CA LYS A 361 -1.75 -22.98 5.90
C LYS A 361 -2.57 -21.71 6.01
N LEU A 362 -2.85 -21.05 4.87
CA LEU A 362 -3.68 -19.87 4.85
C LEU A 362 -5.14 -20.19 5.20
N LEU A 363 -5.66 -21.35 4.73
CA LEU A 363 -6.98 -21.84 5.14
C LEU A 363 -7.05 -22.02 6.67
N ALA A 364 -6.04 -22.67 7.27
CA ALA A 364 -5.97 -22.85 8.72
C ALA A 364 -5.84 -21.53 9.49
N PHE A 365 -5.24 -20.50 8.88
CA PHE A 365 -5.17 -19.16 9.47
C PHE A 365 -6.55 -18.47 9.49
N PHE A 366 -7.35 -18.61 8.42
CA PHE A 366 -8.71 -18.05 8.35
C PHE A 366 -9.73 -18.83 9.17
N GLN A 367 -9.55 -20.13 9.32
CA GLN A 367 -10.43 -21.04 10.06
C GLN A 367 -9.68 -21.72 11.19
N PRO A 368 -9.28 -21.00 12.26
CA PRO A 368 -8.64 -21.62 13.41
C PRO A 368 -9.64 -22.58 14.07
N ASN A 369 -9.20 -23.87 14.24
CA ASN A 369 -9.96 -24.94 14.92
C ASN A 369 -10.31 -24.58 16.37
#